data_94454f633073a14dd0cce3de43a1a742
#
_entry.id   94454f633073a14dd0cce3de43a1a742
#
_cell.length_a   1.000
_cell.length_b   1.000
_cell.length_c   1.000
_cell.angle_alpha   90.00
_cell.angle_beta   90.00
_cell.angle_gamma   90.00
#
_symmetry.space_group_name_H-M   'P 1'
#
loop_
_entity.id
_entity.type
_entity.pdbx_description
1 polymer ?
#
loop_
_entity_poly.entity_id
_entity_poly.type
_entity_poly.pdbx_seq_one_letter_code
_entity_poly.pdbx_strand_id
1 'polypeptide(L)'
;MSDDRDVVAHLAECFDAVYEALGELAPLLTFDSYVVCAHEMSRSFGEVALSMREYTGRSPKPLGIVDAVLRQSWQEDPSGTLTLYAVAVLVGPRLLVSVRDALELVTDARARELFDQAQLVTVRLLRQVGDLPEPPVAPDAPQWQGAARDLAALVESSGNADSFGTSR
;
A
#
# COMPACT_ATOMS: atom_id res chain seq x y z
N MET A 1 13.65 21.61 7.70
CA MET A 1 13.07 21.34 6.38
C MET A 1 13.34 19.89 6.03
N SER A 2 12.31 19.14 5.81
CA SER A 2 12.44 17.77 5.30
C SER A 2 12.94 17.88 3.84
N ASP A 3 13.97 17.12 3.48
CA ASP A 3 14.40 17.02 2.09
C ASP A 3 13.30 16.32 1.29
N ASP A 4 12.93 16.84 0.12
CA ASP A 4 11.93 16.23 -0.77
C ASP A 4 12.22 14.74 -1.03
N ARG A 5 13.51 14.37 -1.05
CA ARG A 5 13.95 12.98 -1.17
C ARG A 5 13.56 12.11 0.02
N ASP A 6 13.54 12.65 1.24
CA ASP A 6 13.13 11.90 2.43
C ASP A 6 11.62 11.61 2.40
N VAL A 7 10.83 12.59 1.97
CA VAL A 7 9.39 12.42 1.80
C VAL A 7 9.08 11.37 0.72
N VAL A 8 9.76 11.45 -0.43
CA VAL A 8 9.59 10.46 -1.51
C VAL A 8 10.06 9.07 -1.09
N ALA A 9 11.19 8.96 -0.37
CA ALA A 9 11.71 7.67 0.11
C ALA A 9 10.73 6.98 1.05
N HIS A 10 10.10 7.74 1.93
CA HIS A 10 9.09 7.23 2.85
C HIS A 10 7.88 6.65 2.12
N LEU A 11 7.32 7.39 1.15
CA LEU A 11 6.20 6.89 0.35
C LEU A 11 6.60 5.70 -0.53
N ALA A 12 7.85 5.66 -1.04
CA ALA A 12 8.35 4.51 -1.77
C ALA A 12 8.30 3.23 -0.92
N GLU A 13 8.64 3.30 0.37
CA GLU A 13 8.54 2.17 1.30
C GLU A 13 7.09 1.68 1.47
N CYS A 14 6.12 2.61 1.56
CA CYS A 14 4.70 2.26 1.64
C CYS A 14 4.19 1.59 0.35
N PHE A 15 4.57 2.11 -0.81
CA PHE A 15 4.17 1.54 -2.10
C PHE A 15 4.82 0.19 -2.37
N ASP A 16 6.09 0.00 -1.97
CA ASP A 16 6.76 -1.31 -2.01
C ASP A 16 6.05 -2.33 -1.13
N ALA A 17 5.64 -1.96 0.07
CA ALA A 17 4.93 -2.85 0.97
C ALA A 17 3.60 -3.34 0.37
N VAL A 18 2.85 -2.46 -0.28
CA VAL A 18 1.61 -2.83 -0.99
C VAL A 18 1.91 -3.72 -2.21
N TYR A 19 2.95 -3.38 -2.98
CA TYR A 19 3.42 -4.18 -4.10
C TYR A 19 3.73 -5.63 -3.68
N GLU A 20 4.53 -5.80 -2.64
CA GLU A 20 4.90 -7.11 -2.12
C GLU A 20 3.66 -7.87 -1.59
N ALA A 21 2.82 -7.21 -0.81
CA ALA A 21 1.61 -7.81 -0.26
C ALA A 21 0.68 -8.33 -1.36
N LEU A 22 0.40 -7.54 -2.37
CA LEU A 22 -0.47 -7.94 -3.48
C LEU A 22 0.18 -9.02 -4.36
N GLY A 23 1.50 -8.95 -4.57
CA GLY A 23 2.24 -9.94 -5.35
C GLY A 23 2.26 -11.33 -4.70
N GLU A 24 2.42 -11.39 -3.39
CA GLU A 24 2.38 -12.64 -2.63
C GLU A 24 0.94 -13.18 -2.46
N LEU A 25 -0.04 -12.29 -2.40
CA LEU A 25 -1.45 -12.66 -2.29
C LEU A 25 -2.00 -13.26 -3.58
N ALA A 26 -1.62 -12.73 -4.75
CA ALA A 26 -2.19 -13.09 -6.03
C ALA A 26 -2.22 -14.60 -6.33
N PRO A 27 -1.15 -15.40 -6.10
CA PRO A 27 -1.15 -16.83 -6.39
C PRO A 27 -2.05 -17.65 -5.45
N LEU A 28 -2.57 -17.06 -4.38
CA LEU A 28 -3.38 -17.73 -3.38
C LEU A 28 -4.86 -17.46 -3.52
N LEU A 29 -5.20 -16.43 -4.30
CA LEU A 29 -6.58 -16.09 -4.61
C LEU A 29 -7.22 -17.19 -5.45
N THR A 30 -8.44 -17.56 -5.10
CA THR A 30 -9.17 -18.64 -5.75
C THR A 30 -10.06 -18.18 -6.89
N PHE A 31 -10.39 -16.89 -6.97
CA PHE A 31 -11.25 -16.32 -8.01
C PHE A 31 -10.43 -15.54 -9.04
N ASP A 32 -10.58 -15.87 -10.31
CA ASP A 32 -9.82 -15.29 -11.42
C ASP A 32 -9.87 -13.75 -11.43
N SER A 33 -11.03 -13.16 -11.20
CA SER A 33 -11.18 -11.70 -11.16
C SER A 33 -10.35 -11.04 -10.05
N TYR A 34 -10.22 -11.69 -8.91
CA TYR A 34 -9.38 -11.23 -7.79
C TYR A 34 -7.89 -11.42 -8.08
N VAL A 35 -7.53 -12.54 -8.72
CA VAL A 35 -6.14 -12.81 -9.15
C VAL A 35 -5.68 -11.74 -10.12
N VAL A 36 -6.47 -11.44 -11.13
CA VAL A 36 -6.16 -10.41 -12.14
C VAL A 36 -6.02 -9.04 -11.48
N CYS A 37 -6.96 -8.67 -10.62
CA CYS A 37 -6.91 -7.40 -9.88
C CYS A 37 -5.64 -7.29 -9.02
N ALA A 38 -5.29 -8.32 -8.26
CA ALA A 38 -4.11 -8.32 -7.41
C ALA A 38 -2.81 -8.20 -8.22
N HIS A 39 -2.70 -8.91 -9.34
CA HIS A 39 -1.54 -8.81 -10.24
C HIS A 39 -1.39 -7.44 -10.87
N GLU A 40 -2.47 -6.88 -11.42
CA GLU A 40 -2.44 -5.56 -12.06
C GLU A 40 -2.09 -4.47 -11.05
N MET A 41 -2.64 -4.54 -9.85
CA MET A 41 -2.37 -3.58 -8.80
C MET A 41 -0.96 -3.73 -8.24
N SER A 42 -0.51 -4.96 -7.96
CA SER A 42 0.87 -5.20 -7.56
C SER A 42 1.85 -4.55 -8.55
N ARG A 43 1.69 -4.82 -9.83
CA ARG A 43 2.52 -4.23 -10.87
C ARG A 43 2.50 -2.70 -10.85
N SER A 44 1.32 -2.10 -10.78
CA SER A 44 1.17 -0.64 -10.80
C SER A 44 1.81 0.03 -9.57
N PHE A 45 1.67 -0.55 -8.39
CA PHE A 45 2.33 -0.08 -7.18
C PHE A 45 3.85 -0.25 -7.25
N GLY A 46 4.33 -1.37 -7.78
CA GLY A 46 5.76 -1.63 -7.99
C GLY A 46 6.41 -0.64 -8.96
N GLU A 47 5.74 -0.27 -10.05
CA GLU A 47 6.22 0.71 -11.02
C GLU A 47 6.37 2.11 -10.38
N VAL A 48 5.41 2.53 -9.57
CA VAL A 48 5.48 3.80 -8.84
C VAL A 48 6.60 3.77 -7.79
N ALA A 49 6.68 2.70 -7.00
CA ALA A 49 7.74 2.53 -6.01
C ALA A 49 9.14 2.56 -6.65
N LEU A 50 9.32 1.89 -7.79
CA LEU A 50 10.56 1.90 -8.54
C LEU A 50 10.94 3.32 -8.98
N SER A 51 10.00 4.07 -9.55
CA SER A 51 10.23 5.45 -9.99
C SER A 51 10.60 6.37 -8.81
N MET A 52 9.98 6.18 -7.65
CA MET A 52 10.33 6.91 -6.42
C MET A 52 11.75 6.56 -5.93
N ARG A 53 12.13 5.28 -5.98
CA ARG A 53 13.49 4.84 -5.62
C ARG A 53 14.56 5.39 -6.57
N GLU A 54 14.28 5.41 -7.86
CA GLU A 54 15.17 6.02 -8.85
C GLU A 54 15.40 7.51 -8.57
N TYR A 55 14.33 8.22 -8.20
CA TYR A 55 14.43 9.63 -7.82
C TYR A 55 15.28 9.84 -6.56
N THR A 56 15.11 8.99 -5.55
CA THR A 56 15.84 9.12 -4.27
C THR A 56 17.26 8.56 -4.31
N GLY A 57 17.54 7.62 -5.23
CA GLY A 57 18.79 6.86 -5.27
C GLY A 57 18.95 5.88 -4.10
N ARG A 58 17.86 5.58 -3.38
CA ARG A 58 17.86 4.69 -2.21
C ARG A 58 17.37 3.30 -2.58
N SER A 59 18.04 2.27 -2.04
CA SER A 59 17.59 0.88 -2.15
C SER A 59 16.42 0.63 -1.20
N PRO A 60 15.47 -0.28 -1.56
CA PRO A 60 14.37 -0.65 -0.68
C PRO A 60 14.91 -1.30 0.59
N LYS A 61 14.30 -0.96 1.73
CA LYS A 61 14.49 -1.73 2.95
C LYS A 61 13.43 -2.84 2.97
N PRO A 62 13.82 -4.12 3.09
CA PRO A 62 12.85 -5.18 3.25
C PRO A 62 12.08 -4.97 4.55
N LEU A 63 10.78 -4.73 4.44
CA LEU A 63 9.89 -4.65 5.59
C LEU A 63 9.45 -6.06 5.95
N GLY A 64 10.19 -6.74 6.83
CA GLY A 64 9.84 -8.07 7.34
C GLY A 64 8.45 -8.15 8.02
N ILE A 65 7.84 -7.01 8.28
CA ILE A 65 6.49 -6.88 8.82
C ILE A 65 5.43 -7.33 7.81
N VAL A 66 5.60 -7.11 6.51
CA VAL A 66 4.66 -7.54 5.47
C VAL A 66 4.53 -9.05 5.46
N ASP A 67 5.65 -9.77 5.56
CA ASP A 67 5.71 -11.23 5.62
C ASP A 67 4.94 -11.80 6.83
N ALA A 68 5.09 -11.19 8.00
CA ALA A 68 4.40 -11.60 9.22
C ALA A 68 2.88 -11.35 9.13
N VAL A 69 2.48 -10.19 8.62
CA VAL A 69 1.08 -9.81 8.45
C VAL A 69 0.39 -10.71 7.43
N LEU A 70 1.02 -11.00 6.30
CA LEU A 70 0.47 -11.89 5.28
C LEU A 70 0.31 -13.33 5.78
N ARG A 71 1.29 -13.86 6.50
CA ARG A 71 1.21 -15.22 7.07
C ARG A 71 0.06 -15.33 8.08
N GLN A 72 -0.14 -14.33 8.92
CA GLN A 72 -1.26 -14.29 9.86
C GLN A 72 -2.59 -14.17 9.13
N SER A 73 -2.69 -13.33 8.13
CA SER A 73 -3.88 -13.16 7.30
C SER A 73 -4.31 -14.45 6.62
N TRP A 74 -3.37 -15.28 6.18
CA TRP A 74 -3.67 -16.56 5.52
C TRP A 74 -4.21 -17.63 6.44
N GLN A 75 -3.83 -17.62 7.69
CA GLN A 75 -4.42 -18.52 8.67
C GLN A 75 -5.90 -18.19 8.93
N GLU A 76 -6.26 -16.91 8.80
CA GLU A 76 -7.61 -16.41 9.03
C GLU A 76 -8.48 -16.40 7.77
N ASP A 77 -7.88 -16.18 6.58
CA ASP A 77 -8.55 -16.14 5.27
C ASP A 77 -7.79 -16.95 4.21
N PRO A 78 -8.03 -18.27 4.13
CA PRO A 78 -7.36 -19.12 3.15
C PRO A 78 -7.65 -18.77 1.69
N SER A 79 -8.73 -18.04 1.40
CA SER A 79 -9.09 -17.60 0.04
C SER A 79 -8.30 -16.37 -0.42
N GLY A 80 -7.69 -15.62 0.51
CA GLY A 80 -7.02 -14.35 0.27
C GLY A 80 -7.93 -13.19 -0.13
N THR A 81 -9.20 -13.45 -0.38
CA THR A 81 -10.19 -12.49 -0.89
C THR A 81 -10.41 -11.33 0.07
N LEU A 82 -10.54 -11.65 1.37
CA LEU A 82 -10.70 -10.65 2.42
C LEU A 82 -9.46 -9.79 2.59
N THR A 83 -8.27 -10.37 2.43
CA THR A 83 -7.00 -9.64 2.52
C THR A 83 -6.89 -8.62 1.39
N LEU A 84 -7.24 -8.98 0.16
CA LEU A 84 -7.29 -8.03 -0.96
C LEU A 84 -8.26 -6.88 -0.69
N TYR A 85 -9.45 -7.20 -0.21
CA TYR A 85 -10.46 -6.22 0.13
C TYR A 85 -9.98 -5.28 1.26
N ALA A 86 -9.33 -5.84 2.27
CA ALA A 86 -8.77 -5.11 3.39
C ALA A 86 -7.66 -4.13 2.95
N VAL A 87 -6.76 -4.56 2.07
CA VAL A 87 -5.72 -3.68 1.49
C VAL A 87 -6.39 -2.49 0.80
N ALA A 88 -7.42 -2.71 0.00
CA ALA A 88 -8.09 -1.63 -0.69
C ALA A 88 -8.82 -0.67 0.26
N VAL A 89 -9.63 -1.19 1.18
CA VAL A 89 -10.56 -0.39 2.00
C VAL A 89 -9.87 0.30 3.17
N LEU A 90 -8.82 -0.26 3.72
CA LEU A 90 -8.13 0.30 4.89
C LEU A 90 -6.80 0.96 4.55
N VAL A 91 -6.00 0.33 3.71
CA VAL A 91 -4.70 0.88 3.32
C VAL A 91 -4.85 1.96 2.27
N GLY A 92 -5.71 1.75 1.27
CA GLY A 92 -5.91 2.69 0.16
C GLY A 92 -6.24 4.11 0.58
N PRO A 93 -7.28 4.37 1.40
CA PRO A 93 -7.61 5.71 1.86
C PRO A 93 -6.48 6.37 2.67
N ARG A 94 -5.75 5.61 3.49
CA ARG A 94 -4.61 6.12 4.25
C ARG A 94 -3.45 6.51 3.34
N LEU A 95 -3.15 5.71 2.32
CA LEU A 95 -2.17 6.07 1.29
C LEU A 95 -2.55 7.36 0.57
N LEU A 96 -3.84 7.54 0.22
CA LEU A 96 -4.30 8.78 -0.40
C LEU A 96 -4.07 10.00 0.48
N VAL A 97 -4.34 9.90 1.77
CA VAL A 97 -4.07 10.97 2.73
C VAL A 97 -2.57 11.25 2.80
N SER A 98 -1.74 10.21 2.95
CA SER A 98 -0.28 10.36 3.02
C SER A 98 0.30 10.98 1.75
N VAL A 99 -0.18 10.61 0.57
CA VAL A 99 0.26 11.21 -0.71
C VAL A 99 -0.17 12.67 -0.79
N ARG A 100 -1.37 13.01 -0.35
CA ARG A 100 -1.86 14.39 -0.33
C ARG A 100 -1.04 15.27 0.60
N ASP A 101 -0.77 14.79 1.82
CA ASP A 101 0.04 15.51 2.79
C ASP A 101 1.47 15.70 2.27
N ALA A 102 2.03 14.69 1.60
CA ALA A 102 3.33 14.77 0.96
C ALA A 102 3.37 15.81 -0.19
N LEU A 103 2.31 15.93 -0.98
CA LEU A 103 2.20 16.94 -2.03
C LEU A 103 2.26 18.38 -1.48
N GLU A 104 1.80 18.60 -0.26
CA GLU A 104 1.88 19.90 0.41
C GLU A 104 3.31 20.22 0.90
N LEU A 105 4.11 19.20 1.16
CA LEU A 105 5.45 19.34 1.72
C LEU A 105 6.55 19.50 0.67
N VAL A 106 6.38 18.94 -0.53
CA VAL A 106 7.41 18.93 -1.57
C VAL A 106 7.32 20.12 -2.50
N THR A 107 8.48 20.61 -2.91
CA THR A 107 8.62 21.73 -3.83
C THR A 107 9.14 21.32 -5.20
N ASP A 108 9.85 20.20 -5.28
CA ASP A 108 10.42 19.66 -6.51
C ASP A 108 9.34 19.18 -7.48
N ALA A 109 9.41 19.60 -8.75
CA ALA A 109 8.42 19.28 -9.76
C ALA A 109 8.36 17.77 -10.07
N ARG A 110 9.50 17.08 -10.04
CA ARG A 110 9.55 15.64 -10.29
C ARG A 110 8.95 14.84 -9.13
N ALA A 111 9.20 15.26 -7.89
CA ALA A 111 8.55 14.66 -6.73
C ALA A 111 7.03 14.80 -6.79
N ARG A 112 6.53 15.98 -7.19
CA ARG A 112 5.09 16.20 -7.38
C ARG A 112 4.49 15.30 -8.44
N GLU A 113 5.15 15.14 -9.58
CA GLU A 113 4.71 14.22 -10.65
C GLU A 113 4.62 12.77 -10.15
N LEU A 114 5.59 12.31 -9.35
CA LEU A 114 5.57 10.98 -8.75
C LEU A 114 4.37 10.80 -7.80
N PHE A 115 4.04 11.82 -7.03
CA PHE A 115 2.88 11.77 -6.13
C PHE A 115 1.54 11.83 -6.87
N ASP A 116 1.46 12.56 -7.97
CA ASP A 116 0.27 12.52 -8.85
C ASP A 116 0.06 11.11 -9.41
N GLN A 117 1.13 10.43 -9.84
CA GLN A 117 1.07 9.03 -10.28
C GLN A 117 0.65 8.10 -9.14
N ALA A 118 1.21 8.28 -7.95
CA ALA A 118 0.87 7.53 -6.75
C ALA A 118 -0.62 7.66 -6.39
N GLN A 119 -1.16 8.87 -6.46
CA GLN A 119 -2.58 9.13 -6.23
C GLN A 119 -3.46 8.40 -7.25
N LEU A 120 -3.12 8.47 -8.53
CA LEU A 120 -3.88 7.81 -9.61
C LEU A 120 -3.91 6.28 -9.42
N VAL A 121 -2.77 5.68 -9.08
CA VAL A 121 -2.68 4.22 -8.85
C VAL A 121 -3.53 3.81 -7.65
N THR A 122 -3.48 4.59 -6.56
CA THR A 122 -4.25 4.29 -5.35
C THR A 122 -5.76 4.43 -5.59
N VAL A 123 -6.21 5.45 -6.32
CA VAL A 123 -7.62 5.61 -6.71
C VAL A 123 -8.06 4.45 -7.61
N ARG A 124 -7.20 4.00 -8.52
CA ARG A 124 -7.49 2.86 -9.39
C ARG A 124 -7.69 1.57 -8.58
N LEU A 125 -6.84 1.31 -7.57
CA LEU A 125 -7.01 0.18 -6.67
C LEU A 125 -8.40 0.20 -6.01
N LEU A 126 -8.80 1.33 -5.45
CA LEU A 126 -10.11 1.46 -4.78
C LEU A 126 -11.27 1.19 -5.75
N ARG A 127 -11.19 1.67 -6.98
CA ARG A 127 -12.21 1.43 -8.00
C ARG A 127 -12.26 -0.03 -8.43
N GLN A 128 -11.13 -0.62 -8.76
CA GLN A 128 -11.08 -2.01 -9.24
C GLN A 128 -11.56 -2.99 -8.18
N VAL A 129 -11.20 -2.80 -6.92
CA VAL A 129 -11.70 -3.65 -5.83
C VAL A 129 -13.19 -3.41 -5.58
N GLY A 130 -13.66 -2.16 -5.71
CA GLY A 130 -15.09 -1.85 -5.61
C GLY A 130 -15.96 -2.50 -6.70
N ASP A 131 -15.38 -2.77 -7.87
CA ASP A 131 -16.06 -3.43 -9.00
C ASP A 131 -15.99 -4.97 -8.94
N LEU A 132 -15.23 -5.53 -7.99
CA LEU A 132 -15.16 -6.98 -7.79
C LEU A 132 -16.46 -7.52 -7.20
N PRO A 133 -16.81 -8.81 -7.48
CA PRO A 133 -17.91 -9.47 -6.80
C PRO A 133 -17.73 -9.42 -5.29
N GLU A 134 -18.83 -9.35 -4.54
CA GLU A 134 -18.77 -9.36 -3.08
C GLU A 134 -17.98 -10.56 -2.56
N PRO A 135 -17.09 -10.34 -1.56
CA PRO A 135 -16.37 -11.44 -0.95
C PRO A 135 -17.34 -12.41 -0.27
N PRO A 136 -17.04 -13.74 -0.27
CA PRO A 136 -17.92 -14.76 0.28
C PRO A 136 -18.12 -14.67 1.80
N VAL A 137 -17.36 -13.80 2.48
CA VAL A 137 -17.46 -13.55 3.92
C VAL A 137 -17.74 -12.06 4.13
N ALA A 138 -18.65 -11.76 5.06
CA ALA A 138 -19.03 -10.38 5.36
C ALA A 138 -17.83 -9.53 5.81
N PRO A 139 -17.71 -8.26 5.35
CA PRO A 139 -16.61 -7.38 5.70
C PRO A 139 -16.44 -7.07 7.21
N ASP A 140 -17.45 -7.29 8.00
CA ASP A 140 -17.49 -7.11 9.45
C ASP A 140 -17.09 -8.36 10.25
N ALA A 141 -16.73 -9.46 9.57
CA ALA A 141 -16.25 -10.66 10.24
C ALA A 141 -14.96 -10.38 11.02
N PRO A 142 -14.78 -10.97 12.24
CA PRO A 142 -13.61 -10.71 13.09
C PRO A 142 -12.27 -11.00 12.41
N GLN A 143 -12.20 -12.00 11.55
CA GLN A 143 -11.02 -12.39 10.78
C GLN A 143 -10.55 -11.28 9.83
N TRP A 144 -11.51 -10.59 9.21
CA TRP A 144 -11.24 -9.48 8.32
C TRP A 144 -10.64 -8.27 9.07
N GLN A 145 -11.12 -7.99 10.27
CA GLN A 145 -10.68 -6.85 11.07
C GLN A 145 -9.23 -6.98 11.57
N GLY A 146 -8.76 -8.21 11.84
CA GLY A 146 -7.41 -8.45 12.30
C GLY A 146 -6.35 -8.11 11.25
N ALA A 147 -6.39 -8.79 10.10
CA ALA A 147 -5.48 -8.58 8.98
C ALA A 147 -5.48 -7.13 8.49
N ALA A 148 -6.64 -6.53 8.46
CA ALA A 148 -6.83 -5.17 8.02
C ALA A 148 -6.21 -4.13 8.95
N ARG A 149 -6.31 -4.33 10.26
CA ARG A 149 -5.69 -3.44 11.27
C ARG A 149 -4.17 -3.47 11.18
N ASP A 150 -3.58 -4.65 10.97
CA ASP A 150 -2.14 -4.81 10.95
C ASP A 150 -1.54 -4.12 9.71
N LEU A 151 -2.16 -4.26 8.53
CA LEU A 151 -1.76 -3.53 7.33
C LEU A 151 -1.97 -2.01 7.48
N ALA A 152 -3.06 -1.59 8.09
CA ALA A 152 -3.33 -0.19 8.34
C ALA A 152 -2.32 0.41 9.34
N ALA A 153 -1.96 -0.32 10.40
CA ALA A 153 -0.95 0.08 11.35
C ALA A 153 0.43 0.21 10.71
N LEU A 154 0.75 -0.63 9.71
CA LEU A 154 1.98 -0.51 8.93
C LEU A 154 2.04 0.83 8.20
N VAL A 155 0.97 1.21 7.49
CA VAL A 155 0.92 2.48 6.75
C VAL A 155 0.91 3.67 7.72
N GLU A 156 0.23 3.58 8.85
CA GLU A 156 0.22 4.63 9.87
C GLU A 156 1.58 4.77 10.58
N SER A 157 2.26 3.66 10.90
CA SER A 157 3.58 3.71 11.53
C SER A 157 4.64 4.27 10.62
N SER A 158 4.54 4.01 9.31
CA SER A 158 5.39 4.63 8.32
C SER A 158 5.05 6.09 8.06
N GLY A 159 3.82 6.54 8.31
CA GLY A 159 3.34 7.93 8.13
C GLY A 159 3.43 8.82 9.37
N ASN A 160 3.81 8.31 10.53
CA ASN A 160 3.90 9.12 11.73
C ASN A 160 5.02 10.15 11.65
N ALA A 161 4.68 11.39 11.93
CA ALA A 161 5.51 12.59 11.85
C ALA A 161 6.82 12.56 12.69
N ASP A 162 7.01 11.58 13.55
CA ASP A 162 8.29 11.33 14.22
C ASP A 162 9.42 10.96 13.26
N SER A 163 9.06 10.50 12.03
CA SER A 163 10.01 10.29 10.93
C SER A 163 10.47 11.61 10.30
N PHE A 164 9.72 12.68 10.44
CA PHE A 164 10.03 14.00 9.90
C PHE A 164 10.78 14.90 10.91
N GLY A 165 11.46 14.26 11.87
CA GLY A 165 12.49 14.84 12.70
C GLY A 165 12.24 16.26 13.18
N THR A 166 11.56 16.43 14.29
CA THR A 166 11.89 17.54 15.20
C THR A 166 13.17 17.16 15.93
N SER A 167 14.31 17.29 15.25
CA SER A 167 15.59 17.48 15.96
C SER A 167 15.52 18.85 16.61
N ARG A 168 15.31 18.88 17.90
CA ARG A 168 15.72 19.99 18.74
C ARG A 168 17.23 19.94 18.95
#